data_32aecc3f84a1607ec25193b90428e180
#
_entry.id   32aecc3f84a1607ec25193b90428e180
#
_cell.length_a   1.000
_cell.length_b   1.000
_cell.length_c   1.000
_cell.angle_alpha   90.00
_cell.angle_beta   90.00
_cell.angle_gamma   90.00
#
_symmetry.space_group_name_H-M   'P 1'
#
loop_
_entity.id
_entity.type
_entity.pdbx_description
1 polymer ?
#
loop_
_entity_poly.entity_id
_entity_poly.type
_entity_poly.pdbx_seq_one_letter_code
_entity_poly.pdbx_strand_id
1 'polypeptide(L)'
;MAKETFQRTKPHVNIGTIGHVDHGKTTLTAAITKVLAERVTGNADKVKSFDQIDNAPEEKERGITINTAHVEYETEKRHYAHVDCPGHADYVKNMVTGAAQMDGAILVVASTDGPMPQTREHILLARQVNVPKILVFMNKVDLVDDEEMLDLVEMEIRDLLAFYKFDEDCPIIRGSALGALNGEKVWEDKVMELMDAVDEYIPLPERLVDKDFLMPIEDIFSITGRGTVVTGRIESGTIHVNDPVELVGFGDEPRQTVVTGVEMFRKLLPQGEAGDNVGLLLRGVDKKDVKRGEVVAKPKSITPHTEFKAQIYVLKKEEGGRHTPFHNHYRPQFFIRTLDVTGEIMLPEGVEMVMPGDNVEITVKLITPVAMNEGLQFAIREGGRTVGAGQVIKVIE
;
A
#
# COMPACT_ATOMS: atom_id res chain seq x y z
N MET A 1 -20.86 19.38 -16.23
CA MET A 1 -21.04 18.08 -16.92
C MET A 1 -21.40 17.04 -15.85
N ALA A 2 -22.34 16.14 -16.13
CA ALA A 2 -22.65 15.03 -15.23
C ALA A 2 -21.40 14.12 -15.17
N LYS A 3 -21.01 13.64 -13.97
CA LYS A 3 -19.93 12.67 -13.82
C LYS A 3 -20.36 11.34 -14.43
N GLU A 4 -19.44 10.66 -15.08
CA GLU A 4 -19.64 9.30 -15.58
C GLU A 4 -19.85 8.31 -14.44
N THR A 5 -20.64 7.28 -14.70
CA THR A 5 -20.83 6.16 -13.77
C THR A 5 -19.80 5.07 -14.10
N PHE A 6 -19.11 4.58 -13.09
CA PHE A 6 -18.19 3.44 -13.24
C PHE A 6 -18.97 2.17 -13.52
N GLN A 7 -18.57 1.41 -14.53
CA GLN A 7 -19.14 0.11 -14.86
C GLN A 7 -18.13 -1.01 -14.56
N ARG A 8 -18.50 -1.93 -13.68
CA ARG A 8 -17.70 -3.10 -13.37
C ARG A 8 -17.85 -4.15 -14.48
N THR A 9 -16.98 -4.08 -15.48
CA THR A 9 -16.99 -5.03 -16.62
C THR A 9 -15.93 -6.12 -16.47
N LYS A 10 -14.92 -5.90 -15.62
CA LYS A 10 -13.78 -6.79 -15.40
C LYS A 10 -13.50 -6.95 -13.90
N PRO A 11 -12.87 -8.07 -13.46
CA PRO A 11 -12.36 -8.20 -12.10
C PRO A 11 -11.41 -7.06 -11.75
N HIS A 12 -11.54 -6.50 -10.55
CA HIS A 12 -10.74 -5.40 -10.05
C HIS A 12 -9.60 -5.92 -9.18
N VAL A 13 -8.37 -5.45 -9.43
CA VAL A 13 -7.16 -5.82 -8.69
C VAL A 13 -6.36 -4.55 -8.35
N ASN A 14 -5.90 -4.44 -7.11
CA ASN A 14 -4.99 -3.40 -6.69
C ASN A 14 -3.56 -3.88 -6.83
N ILE A 15 -2.77 -3.21 -7.65
CA ILE A 15 -1.35 -3.50 -7.83
C ILE A 15 -0.54 -2.25 -7.50
N GLY A 16 0.73 -2.39 -7.20
CA GLY A 16 1.56 -1.22 -7.04
C GLY A 16 3.02 -1.47 -7.33
N THR A 17 3.75 -0.36 -7.54
CA THR A 17 5.19 -0.35 -7.72
C THR A 17 5.90 -0.10 -6.41
N ILE A 18 6.86 -0.95 -6.08
CA ILE A 18 7.76 -0.85 -4.93
C ILE A 18 9.22 -0.95 -5.38
N GLY A 19 10.15 -0.47 -4.58
CA GLY A 19 11.59 -0.53 -4.90
C GLY A 19 12.32 0.75 -4.52
N HIS A 20 13.63 0.78 -4.77
CA HIS A 20 14.51 1.88 -4.38
C HIS A 20 14.15 3.20 -5.09
N VAL A 21 14.58 4.33 -4.51
CA VAL A 21 14.53 5.64 -5.19
C VAL A 21 15.34 5.57 -6.50
N ASP A 22 14.94 6.29 -7.52
CA ASP A 22 15.57 6.37 -8.85
C ASP A 22 15.65 5.05 -9.66
N HIS A 23 15.02 3.96 -9.19
CA HIS A 23 14.89 2.72 -9.96
C HIS A 23 13.82 2.79 -11.07
N GLY A 24 13.06 3.89 -11.15
CA GLY A 24 12.12 4.17 -12.25
C GLY A 24 10.70 3.65 -12.03
N LYS A 25 10.22 3.57 -10.78
CA LYS A 25 8.84 3.15 -10.44
C LYS A 25 7.78 4.02 -11.13
N THR A 26 7.83 5.33 -10.93
CA THR A 26 6.89 6.28 -11.53
C THR A 26 7.00 6.33 -13.05
N THR A 27 8.23 6.17 -13.59
CA THR A 27 8.45 6.06 -15.04
C THR A 27 7.79 4.80 -15.60
N LEU A 28 7.88 3.65 -14.89
CA LEU A 28 7.22 2.42 -15.29
C LEU A 28 5.69 2.56 -15.22
N THR A 29 5.17 3.18 -14.15
CA THR A 29 3.74 3.47 -14.00
C THR A 29 3.22 4.31 -15.18
N ALA A 30 3.95 5.36 -15.56
CA ALA A 30 3.62 6.19 -16.74
C ALA A 30 3.68 5.38 -18.04
N ALA A 31 4.72 4.54 -18.23
CA ALA A 31 4.86 3.68 -19.39
C ALA A 31 3.71 2.67 -19.51
N ILE A 32 3.30 2.02 -18.41
CA ILE A 32 2.16 1.10 -18.39
C ILE A 32 0.89 1.81 -18.86
N THR A 33 0.58 2.99 -18.29
CA THR A 33 -0.64 3.72 -18.68
C THR A 33 -0.63 4.10 -20.15
N LYS A 34 0.53 4.50 -20.71
CA LYS A 34 0.67 4.85 -22.13
C LYS A 34 0.48 3.62 -23.02
N VAL A 35 1.26 2.57 -22.79
CA VAL A 35 1.25 1.36 -23.63
C VAL A 35 -0.11 0.69 -23.64
N LEU A 36 -0.78 0.56 -22.47
CA LEU A 36 -2.12 -0.02 -22.41
C LEU A 36 -3.18 0.89 -23.05
N ALA A 37 -3.06 2.21 -22.91
CA ALA A 37 -3.96 3.16 -23.58
C ALA A 37 -3.86 3.04 -25.11
N GLU A 38 -2.66 2.89 -25.65
CA GLU A 38 -2.42 2.80 -27.09
C GLU A 38 -2.78 1.43 -27.65
N ARG A 39 -2.40 0.33 -26.97
CA ARG A 39 -2.49 -1.03 -27.51
C ARG A 39 -3.75 -1.80 -27.12
N VAL A 40 -4.37 -1.46 -25.99
CA VAL A 40 -5.52 -2.23 -25.46
C VAL A 40 -6.81 -1.43 -25.54
N THR A 41 -6.84 -0.21 -24.96
CA THR A 41 -8.10 0.53 -24.81
C THR A 41 -8.37 1.53 -25.94
N GLY A 42 -7.35 1.94 -26.68
CA GLY A 42 -7.46 3.01 -27.69
C GLY A 42 -7.85 4.37 -27.10
N ASN A 43 -7.71 4.56 -25.77
CA ASN A 43 -8.19 5.75 -25.06
C ASN A 43 -7.01 6.59 -24.55
N ALA A 44 -6.62 7.60 -25.32
CA ALA A 44 -5.55 8.52 -24.98
C ALA A 44 -5.78 9.31 -23.67
N ASP A 45 -7.03 9.50 -23.23
CA ASP A 45 -7.35 10.21 -21.99
C ASP A 45 -6.94 9.45 -20.73
N LYS A 46 -6.68 8.14 -20.85
CA LYS A 46 -6.16 7.29 -19.76
C LYS A 46 -4.66 7.37 -19.58
N VAL A 47 -3.93 7.97 -20.50
CA VAL A 47 -2.47 8.17 -20.38
C VAL A 47 -2.18 9.15 -19.26
N LYS A 48 -1.28 8.75 -18.34
CA LYS A 48 -0.77 9.61 -17.28
C LYS A 48 0.70 9.88 -17.51
N SER A 49 1.06 11.17 -17.64
CA SER A 49 2.45 11.57 -17.69
C SER A 49 3.06 11.52 -16.28
N PHE A 50 4.39 11.46 -16.22
CA PHE A 50 5.15 11.52 -14.98
C PHE A 50 4.68 12.68 -14.07
N ASP A 51 4.58 13.90 -14.63
CA ASP A 51 4.15 15.10 -13.90
C ASP A 51 2.68 15.07 -13.42
N GLN A 52 1.88 14.17 -13.95
CA GLN A 52 0.48 13.95 -13.52
C GLN A 52 0.37 12.91 -12.43
N ILE A 53 1.37 12.03 -12.30
CA ILE A 53 1.50 11.04 -11.23
C ILE A 53 2.12 11.74 -10.02
N ASP A 54 3.34 12.26 -10.14
CA ASP A 54 4.02 13.09 -9.13
C ASP A 54 3.56 14.56 -9.27
N ASN A 55 2.40 14.86 -8.68
CA ASN A 55 1.72 16.13 -8.94
C ASN A 55 1.99 17.22 -7.89
N ALA A 56 2.46 16.86 -6.68
CA ALA A 56 2.74 17.84 -5.62
C ALA A 56 3.92 18.75 -6.00
N PRO A 57 3.89 20.05 -5.65
CA PRO A 57 5.00 20.97 -5.95
C PRO A 57 6.36 20.46 -5.43
N GLU A 58 6.38 19.88 -4.23
CA GLU A 58 7.59 19.33 -3.62
C GLU A 58 8.13 18.10 -4.36
N GLU A 59 7.25 17.26 -4.93
CA GLU A 59 7.62 16.10 -5.75
C GLU A 59 8.31 16.56 -7.03
N LYS A 60 7.74 17.58 -7.69
CA LYS A 60 8.31 18.15 -8.91
C LYS A 60 9.65 18.87 -8.69
N GLU A 61 9.81 19.55 -7.55
CA GLU A 61 11.04 20.24 -7.19
C GLU A 61 12.17 19.24 -6.88
N ARG A 62 11.86 18.16 -6.18
CA ARG A 62 12.84 17.16 -5.76
C ARG A 62 13.04 16.02 -6.74
N GLY A 63 12.13 15.83 -7.70
CA GLY A 63 12.14 14.71 -8.64
C GLY A 63 11.93 13.34 -8.01
N ILE A 64 11.25 13.27 -6.85
CA ILE A 64 10.98 12.04 -6.11
C ILE A 64 9.51 11.98 -5.70
N THR A 65 8.93 10.78 -5.71
CA THR A 65 7.59 10.52 -5.19
C THR A 65 7.59 10.62 -3.67
N ILE A 66 6.70 11.44 -3.11
CA ILE A 66 6.52 11.66 -1.67
C ILE A 66 5.25 10.98 -1.19
N ASN A 67 4.14 11.20 -1.89
CA ASN A 67 2.84 10.63 -1.57
C ASN A 67 2.54 9.45 -2.48
N THR A 68 1.69 8.54 -2.02
CA THR A 68 1.16 7.48 -2.89
C THR A 68 0.28 8.10 -3.97
N ALA A 69 0.53 7.74 -5.23
CA ALA A 69 -0.31 8.14 -6.34
C ALA A 69 -1.16 6.95 -6.82
N HIS A 70 -2.43 7.21 -7.12
CA HIS A 70 -3.35 6.20 -7.63
C HIS A 70 -3.66 6.44 -9.09
N VAL A 71 -3.42 5.42 -9.92
CA VAL A 71 -3.64 5.44 -11.36
C VAL A 71 -4.54 4.29 -11.77
N GLU A 72 -5.42 4.52 -12.75
CA GLU A 72 -6.36 3.54 -13.30
C GLU A 72 -5.90 3.09 -14.68
N TYR A 73 -5.90 1.78 -14.94
CA TYR A 73 -5.74 1.21 -16.29
C TYR A 73 -6.39 -0.16 -16.41
N GLU A 74 -6.45 -0.70 -17.61
CA GLU A 74 -7.05 -1.99 -17.90
C GLU A 74 -6.19 -2.79 -18.86
N THR A 75 -6.13 -4.11 -18.63
CA THR A 75 -5.77 -5.11 -19.62
C THR A 75 -7.03 -5.66 -20.31
N GLU A 76 -6.88 -6.60 -21.21
CA GLU A 76 -8.04 -7.30 -21.76
C GLU A 76 -8.82 -8.09 -20.69
N LYS A 77 -8.11 -8.62 -19.67
CA LYS A 77 -8.63 -9.52 -18.64
C LYS A 77 -9.12 -8.80 -17.38
N ARG A 78 -8.46 -7.70 -16.95
CA ARG A 78 -8.63 -7.11 -15.62
C ARG A 78 -8.64 -5.58 -15.65
N HIS A 79 -9.26 -5.01 -14.64
CA HIS A 79 -9.19 -3.59 -14.28
C HIS A 79 -8.25 -3.41 -13.09
N TYR A 80 -7.33 -2.45 -13.17
CA TYR A 80 -6.31 -2.20 -12.15
C TYR A 80 -6.43 -0.82 -11.53
N ALA A 81 -6.39 -0.78 -10.19
CA ALA A 81 -5.95 0.40 -9.45
C ALA A 81 -4.46 0.22 -9.15
N HIS A 82 -3.64 1.11 -9.66
CA HIS A 82 -2.20 1.09 -9.46
C HIS A 82 -1.78 2.11 -8.42
N VAL A 83 -1.07 1.66 -7.40
CA VAL A 83 -0.52 2.48 -6.32
C VAL A 83 0.96 2.69 -6.57
N ASP A 84 1.36 3.88 -6.97
CA ASP A 84 2.77 4.24 -7.09
C ASP A 84 3.31 4.66 -5.73
N CYS A 85 4.25 3.91 -5.19
CA CYS A 85 4.80 4.09 -3.84
C CYS A 85 6.08 4.93 -3.86
N PRO A 86 6.28 5.81 -2.85
CA PRO A 86 7.55 6.51 -2.69
C PRO A 86 8.69 5.51 -2.45
N GLY A 87 9.88 5.85 -2.99
CA GLY A 87 11.08 5.03 -2.84
C GLY A 87 12.01 5.46 -1.71
N HIS A 88 11.89 6.71 -1.23
CA HIS A 88 12.80 7.29 -0.26
C HIS A 88 12.47 6.88 1.18
N ALA A 89 13.50 6.63 1.98
CA ALA A 89 13.37 6.17 3.37
C ALA A 89 12.54 7.11 4.27
N ASP A 90 12.57 8.42 4.02
CA ASP A 90 11.79 9.40 4.80
C ASP A 90 10.27 9.23 4.63
N TYR A 91 9.83 8.60 3.54
CA TYR A 91 8.42 8.44 3.19
C TYR A 91 7.90 7.01 3.37
N VAL A 92 8.60 6.19 4.14
CA VAL A 92 8.24 4.79 4.41
C VAL A 92 6.81 4.67 4.96
N LYS A 93 6.33 5.63 5.73
CA LYS A 93 4.92 5.65 6.21
C LYS A 93 3.94 5.60 5.04
N ASN A 94 4.16 6.40 4.01
CA ASN A 94 3.31 6.43 2.83
C ASN A 94 3.45 5.14 2.02
N MET A 95 4.68 4.60 1.94
CA MET A 95 4.94 3.29 1.31
C MET A 95 4.18 2.16 2.03
N VAL A 96 4.23 2.08 3.36
CA VAL A 96 3.49 1.06 4.13
C VAL A 96 1.99 1.16 3.91
N THR A 97 1.45 2.38 3.93
CA THR A 97 0.03 2.64 3.67
C THR A 97 -0.37 2.19 2.25
N GLY A 98 0.45 2.53 1.24
CA GLY A 98 0.22 2.11 -0.14
C GLY A 98 0.32 0.60 -0.31
N ALA A 99 1.36 -0.02 0.25
CA ALA A 99 1.57 -1.46 0.16
C ALA A 99 0.43 -2.27 0.81
N ALA A 100 -0.15 -1.78 1.92
CA ALA A 100 -1.28 -2.43 2.57
C ALA A 100 -2.56 -2.48 1.69
N GLN A 101 -2.61 -1.67 0.62
CA GLN A 101 -3.72 -1.66 -0.32
C GLN A 101 -3.55 -2.64 -1.47
N MET A 102 -2.37 -3.23 -1.66
CA MET A 102 -2.04 -4.05 -2.83
C MET A 102 -2.50 -5.49 -2.70
N ASP A 103 -3.05 -6.02 -3.79
CA ASP A 103 -3.34 -7.45 -3.98
C ASP A 103 -2.13 -8.17 -4.62
N GLY A 104 -1.14 -7.41 -5.09
CA GLY A 104 0.14 -7.85 -5.62
C GLY A 104 1.05 -6.65 -5.86
N ALA A 105 2.36 -6.86 -5.96
CA ALA A 105 3.31 -5.79 -6.19
C ALA A 105 4.26 -6.08 -7.34
N ILE A 106 4.68 -5.03 -8.04
CA ILE A 106 5.77 -5.01 -9.02
C ILE A 106 7.00 -4.43 -8.33
N LEU A 107 7.99 -5.25 -8.09
CA LEU A 107 9.29 -4.80 -7.58
C LEU A 107 10.12 -4.26 -8.76
N VAL A 108 10.45 -2.98 -8.70
CA VAL A 108 11.27 -2.33 -9.72
C VAL A 108 12.71 -2.24 -9.23
N VAL A 109 13.63 -2.87 -9.97
CA VAL A 109 15.07 -2.86 -9.69
C VAL A 109 15.81 -2.39 -10.93
N ALA A 110 16.65 -1.36 -10.77
CA ALA A 110 17.52 -0.93 -11.87
C ALA A 110 18.66 -1.95 -12.07
N SER A 111 18.85 -2.43 -13.29
CA SER A 111 19.91 -3.39 -13.63
C SER A 111 21.31 -2.84 -13.42
N THR A 112 21.47 -1.50 -13.47
CA THR A 112 22.73 -0.80 -13.21
C THR A 112 23.19 -0.84 -11.77
N ASP A 113 22.23 -0.95 -10.82
CA ASP A 113 22.50 -0.79 -9.38
C ASP A 113 22.24 -2.07 -8.57
N GLY A 114 21.40 -2.97 -9.11
CA GLY A 114 20.96 -4.16 -8.40
C GLY A 114 20.05 -3.85 -7.19
N PRO A 115 19.84 -4.82 -6.29
CA PRO A 115 19.04 -4.62 -5.08
C PRO A 115 19.73 -3.68 -4.08
N MET A 116 19.13 -2.52 -3.84
CA MET A 116 19.59 -1.46 -2.95
C MET A 116 18.93 -1.54 -1.56
N PRO A 117 19.38 -0.77 -0.54
CA PRO A 117 18.82 -0.86 0.82
C PRO A 117 17.30 -0.70 0.91
N GLN A 118 16.70 0.26 0.20
CA GLN A 118 15.24 0.41 0.21
C GLN A 118 14.53 -0.73 -0.55
N THR A 119 15.18 -1.39 -1.51
CA THR A 119 14.63 -2.60 -2.14
C THR A 119 14.36 -3.66 -1.08
N ARG A 120 15.33 -3.91 -0.19
CA ARG A 120 15.22 -4.85 0.93
C ARG A 120 14.12 -4.44 1.91
N GLU A 121 14.09 -3.17 2.29
CA GLU A 121 13.08 -2.64 3.20
C GLU A 121 11.67 -2.76 2.61
N HIS A 122 11.47 -2.45 1.32
CA HIS A 122 10.18 -2.54 0.67
C HIS A 122 9.66 -3.98 0.55
N ILE A 123 10.53 -4.95 0.25
CA ILE A 123 10.13 -6.38 0.25
C ILE A 123 9.72 -6.82 1.65
N LEU A 124 10.50 -6.44 2.67
CA LEU A 124 10.18 -6.72 4.07
C LEU A 124 8.81 -6.14 4.46
N LEU A 125 8.57 -4.86 4.13
CA LEU A 125 7.32 -4.18 4.44
C LEU A 125 6.13 -4.81 3.68
N ALA A 126 6.31 -5.12 2.40
CA ALA A 126 5.29 -5.83 1.62
C ALA A 126 4.93 -7.18 2.27
N ARG A 127 5.92 -7.90 2.81
CA ARG A 127 5.69 -9.14 3.56
C ARG A 127 4.88 -8.90 4.84
N GLN A 128 5.17 -7.82 5.57
CA GLN A 128 4.51 -7.49 6.83
C GLN A 128 3.05 -7.07 6.65
N VAL A 129 2.75 -6.37 5.54
CA VAL A 129 1.37 -5.98 5.22
C VAL A 129 0.63 -7.03 4.38
N ASN A 130 1.20 -8.25 4.28
CA ASN A 130 0.63 -9.41 3.58
C ASN A 130 0.34 -9.20 2.10
N VAL A 131 1.21 -8.51 1.38
CA VAL A 131 1.17 -8.56 -0.09
C VAL A 131 1.39 -10.03 -0.51
N PRO A 132 0.43 -10.66 -1.19
CA PRO A 132 0.48 -12.11 -1.39
C PRO A 132 1.54 -12.55 -2.40
N LYS A 133 1.79 -11.74 -3.43
CA LYS A 133 2.71 -12.05 -4.53
C LYS A 133 3.47 -10.80 -4.97
N ILE A 134 4.75 -11.01 -5.30
CA ILE A 134 5.62 -10.00 -5.93
C ILE A 134 6.14 -10.58 -7.24
N LEU A 135 6.07 -9.81 -8.32
CA LEU A 135 6.82 -10.07 -9.54
C LEU A 135 7.79 -8.89 -9.78
N VAL A 136 8.74 -9.06 -10.70
CA VAL A 136 9.84 -8.13 -10.83
C VAL A 136 9.89 -7.50 -12.23
N PHE A 137 10.12 -6.21 -12.28
CA PHE A 137 10.55 -5.51 -13.48
C PHE A 137 12.00 -5.05 -13.29
N MET A 138 12.94 -5.73 -13.98
CA MET A 138 14.33 -5.33 -14.02
C MET A 138 14.51 -4.24 -15.05
N ASN A 139 14.59 -3.00 -14.55
CA ASN A 139 14.55 -1.78 -15.34
C ASN A 139 15.95 -1.32 -15.80
N LYS A 140 16.01 -0.39 -16.76
CA LYS A 140 17.23 0.23 -17.31
C LYS A 140 18.17 -0.79 -17.98
N VAL A 141 17.63 -1.88 -18.52
CA VAL A 141 18.42 -2.92 -19.21
C VAL A 141 19.11 -2.34 -20.46
N ASP A 142 18.55 -1.30 -21.06
CA ASP A 142 19.12 -0.54 -22.18
C ASP A 142 20.46 0.14 -21.85
N LEU A 143 20.83 0.24 -20.57
CA LEU A 143 22.10 0.83 -20.11
C LEU A 143 23.19 -0.20 -19.79
N VAL A 144 22.90 -1.49 -19.94
CA VAL A 144 23.82 -2.60 -19.61
C VAL A 144 23.99 -3.50 -20.83
N ASP A 145 25.18 -3.49 -21.39
CA ASP A 145 25.53 -4.29 -22.56
C ASP A 145 25.98 -5.74 -22.24
N ASP A 146 26.22 -6.01 -20.95
CA ASP A 146 26.74 -7.29 -20.46
C ASP A 146 25.61 -8.18 -19.90
N GLU A 147 25.29 -9.26 -20.63
CA GLU A 147 24.28 -10.25 -20.24
C GLU A 147 24.63 -10.96 -18.94
N GLU A 148 25.91 -11.22 -18.65
CA GLU A 148 26.35 -11.88 -17.42
C GLU A 148 26.04 -10.99 -16.20
N MET A 149 26.18 -9.67 -16.36
CA MET A 149 25.79 -8.71 -15.32
C MET A 149 24.28 -8.73 -15.08
N LEU A 150 23.47 -8.82 -16.12
CA LEU A 150 22.03 -8.91 -15.99
C LEU A 150 21.61 -10.20 -15.26
N ASP A 151 22.27 -11.33 -15.58
CA ASP A 151 22.03 -12.61 -14.91
C ASP A 151 22.40 -12.58 -13.42
N LEU A 152 23.50 -11.92 -13.09
CA LEU A 152 23.93 -11.74 -11.68
C LEU A 152 22.92 -10.90 -10.89
N VAL A 153 22.43 -9.80 -11.45
CA VAL A 153 21.41 -8.96 -10.79
C VAL A 153 20.10 -9.75 -10.61
N GLU A 154 19.70 -10.54 -11.61
CA GLU A 154 18.51 -11.39 -11.50
C GLU A 154 18.67 -12.42 -10.38
N MET A 155 19.83 -13.08 -10.28
CA MET A 155 20.14 -14.02 -9.22
C MET A 155 20.08 -13.37 -7.82
N GLU A 156 20.67 -12.19 -7.66
CA GLU A 156 20.59 -11.43 -6.39
C GLU A 156 19.15 -11.08 -6.01
N ILE A 157 18.30 -10.73 -6.98
CA ILE A 157 16.87 -10.46 -6.74
C ILE A 157 16.15 -11.73 -6.27
N ARG A 158 16.39 -12.88 -6.91
CA ARG A 158 15.79 -14.16 -6.52
C ARG A 158 16.21 -14.58 -5.11
N ASP A 159 17.51 -14.50 -4.79
CA ASP A 159 18.02 -14.77 -3.45
C ASP A 159 17.37 -13.87 -2.40
N LEU A 160 17.17 -12.60 -2.72
CA LEU A 160 16.54 -11.64 -1.84
C LEU A 160 15.05 -11.95 -1.61
N LEU A 161 14.32 -12.33 -2.65
CA LEU A 161 12.92 -12.73 -2.53
C LEU A 161 12.77 -14.00 -1.69
N ALA A 162 13.63 -15.01 -1.92
CA ALA A 162 13.67 -16.24 -1.13
C ALA A 162 13.97 -15.95 0.35
N PHE A 163 14.93 -15.06 0.63
CA PHE A 163 15.26 -14.64 2.00
C PHE A 163 14.05 -14.09 2.75
N TYR A 164 13.23 -13.26 2.10
CA TYR A 164 12.00 -12.70 2.67
C TYR A 164 10.77 -13.61 2.50
N LYS A 165 10.96 -14.87 2.07
CA LYS A 165 9.91 -15.90 1.90
C LYS A 165 8.84 -15.51 0.88
N PHE A 166 9.22 -14.80 -0.16
CA PHE A 166 8.48 -14.70 -1.41
C PHE A 166 8.93 -15.80 -2.37
N ASP A 167 8.16 -15.98 -3.44
CA ASP A 167 8.43 -16.95 -4.49
C ASP A 167 9.66 -16.51 -5.30
N GLU A 168 10.74 -17.27 -5.24
CA GLU A 168 11.98 -17.01 -6.00
C GLU A 168 11.82 -17.29 -7.50
N ASP A 169 10.85 -18.14 -7.86
CA ASP A 169 10.53 -18.46 -9.25
C ASP A 169 9.50 -17.49 -9.87
N CYS A 170 9.24 -16.36 -9.20
CA CYS A 170 8.34 -15.34 -9.74
C CYS A 170 8.82 -14.82 -11.10
N PRO A 171 7.90 -14.33 -11.96
CA PRO A 171 8.27 -13.69 -13.22
C PRO A 171 9.21 -12.48 -13.00
N ILE A 172 10.33 -12.45 -13.74
CA ILE A 172 11.24 -11.31 -13.82
C ILE A 172 11.29 -10.86 -15.27
N ILE A 173 10.80 -9.67 -15.55
CA ILE A 173 10.79 -9.08 -16.89
C ILE A 173 11.91 -8.07 -17.00
N ARG A 174 12.81 -8.25 -17.97
CA ARG A 174 13.92 -7.33 -18.29
C ARG A 174 13.45 -6.30 -19.29
N GLY A 175 13.59 -4.99 -18.97
CA GLY A 175 13.09 -3.94 -19.84
C GLY A 175 13.63 -2.54 -19.54
N SER A 176 13.16 -1.58 -20.34
CA SER A 176 13.41 -0.15 -20.15
C SER A 176 12.08 0.60 -20.09
N ALA A 177 11.74 1.08 -18.90
CA ALA A 177 10.52 1.87 -18.71
C ALA A 177 10.60 3.20 -19.48
N LEU A 178 11.78 3.82 -19.54
CA LEU A 178 12.00 5.07 -20.28
C LEU A 178 11.91 4.84 -21.78
N GLY A 179 12.52 3.77 -22.30
CA GLY A 179 12.42 3.41 -23.72
C GLY A 179 10.98 3.14 -24.15
N ALA A 180 10.19 2.41 -23.32
CA ALA A 180 8.77 2.21 -23.56
C ALA A 180 7.98 3.53 -23.54
N LEU A 181 8.25 4.41 -22.58
CA LEU A 181 7.63 5.73 -22.50
C LEU A 181 7.96 6.61 -23.71
N ASN A 182 9.16 6.47 -24.28
CA ASN A 182 9.59 7.15 -25.51
C ASN A 182 9.01 6.53 -26.80
N GLY A 183 8.30 5.40 -26.71
CA GLY A 183 7.66 4.76 -27.86
C GLY A 183 8.55 3.76 -28.61
N GLU A 184 9.61 3.26 -27.98
CA GLU A 184 10.45 2.21 -28.54
C GLU A 184 9.74 0.86 -28.45
N LYS A 185 9.37 0.33 -29.60
CA LYS A 185 8.48 -0.84 -29.69
C LYS A 185 8.98 -2.07 -28.93
N VAL A 186 10.29 -2.31 -28.93
CA VAL A 186 10.89 -3.44 -28.20
C VAL A 186 10.62 -3.35 -26.68
N TRP A 187 10.67 -2.14 -26.13
CA TRP A 187 10.41 -1.93 -24.70
C TRP A 187 8.92 -1.83 -24.37
N GLU A 188 8.11 -1.33 -25.30
CA GLU A 188 6.65 -1.43 -25.17
C GLU A 188 6.18 -2.89 -25.14
N ASP A 189 6.80 -3.77 -25.95
CA ASP A 189 6.51 -5.22 -25.93
C ASP A 189 6.87 -5.82 -24.56
N LYS A 190 7.94 -5.35 -23.90
CA LYS A 190 8.31 -5.79 -22.55
C LYS A 190 7.34 -5.28 -21.47
N VAL A 191 6.74 -4.11 -21.64
CA VAL A 191 5.66 -3.64 -20.77
C VAL A 191 4.39 -4.49 -20.95
N MET A 192 4.05 -4.91 -22.18
CA MET A 192 2.95 -5.85 -22.41
C MET A 192 3.22 -7.21 -21.77
N GLU A 193 4.44 -7.76 -21.94
CA GLU A 193 4.87 -9.00 -21.29
C GLU A 193 4.76 -8.91 -19.74
N LEU A 194 5.13 -7.78 -19.17
CA LEU A 194 4.94 -7.51 -17.74
C LEU A 194 3.45 -7.60 -17.35
N MET A 195 2.57 -6.95 -18.12
CA MET A 195 1.15 -6.92 -17.79
C MET A 195 0.47 -8.28 -18.00
N ASP A 196 0.92 -9.06 -18.98
CA ASP A 196 0.49 -10.44 -19.16
C ASP A 196 0.92 -11.31 -17.95
N ALA A 197 2.16 -11.15 -17.50
CA ALA A 197 2.65 -11.82 -16.30
C ALA A 197 1.88 -11.40 -15.03
N VAL A 198 1.53 -10.12 -14.89
CA VAL A 198 0.66 -9.63 -13.79
C VAL A 198 -0.72 -10.29 -13.83
N ASP A 199 -1.33 -10.36 -15.02
CA ASP A 199 -2.64 -10.99 -15.21
C ASP A 199 -2.64 -12.48 -14.84
N GLU A 200 -1.54 -13.20 -15.06
CA GLU A 200 -1.43 -14.63 -14.81
C GLU A 200 -0.94 -14.97 -13.39
N TYR A 201 0.06 -14.24 -12.91
CA TYR A 201 0.76 -14.58 -11.67
C TYR A 201 0.07 -14.03 -10.42
N ILE A 202 -0.54 -12.84 -10.50
CA ILE A 202 -1.24 -12.25 -9.34
C ILE A 202 -2.63 -12.88 -9.24
N PRO A 203 -2.98 -13.55 -8.10
CA PRO A 203 -4.29 -14.16 -7.95
C PRO A 203 -5.39 -13.10 -7.87
N LEU A 204 -6.61 -13.47 -8.24
CA LEU A 204 -7.77 -12.66 -7.94
C LEU A 204 -7.99 -12.69 -6.42
N PRO A 205 -8.07 -11.52 -5.77
CA PRO A 205 -8.22 -11.47 -4.33
C PRO A 205 -9.62 -11.91 -3.89
N GLU A 206 -9.69 -12.62 -2.75
CA GLU A 206 -10.94 -12.84 -2.07
C GLU A 206 -11.43 -11.54 -1.44
N ARG A 207 -12.65 -11.12 -1.74
CA ARG A 207 -13.24 -9.88 -1.22
C ARG A 207 -14.19 -10.19 -0.06
N LEU A 208 -13.96 -9.55 1.09
CA LEU A 208 -14.76 -9.73 2.31
C LEU A 208 -16.07 -8.91 2.23
N VAL A 209 -16.87 -9.11 1.19
CA VAL A 209 -18.08 -8.30 0.93
C VAL A 209 -19.23 -8.57 1.91
N ASP A 210 -19.27 -9.76 2.48
CA ASP A 210 -20.35 -10.19 3.41
C ASP A 210 -20.12 -9.74 4.87
N LYS A 211 -18.98 -9.07 5.15
CA LYS A 211 -18.67 -8.52 6.47
C LYS A 211 -19.20 -7.10 6.63
N ASP A 212 -19.18 -6.60 7.86
CA ASP A 212 -19.50 -5.19 8.13
C ASP A 212 -18.54 -4.26 7.43
N PHE A 213 -19.07 -3.14 6.93
CA PHE A 213 -18.29 -2.15 6.20
C PHE A 213 -17.22 -1.51 7.08
N LEU A 214 -15.99 -1.47 6.54
CA LEU A 214 -14.83 -0.83 7.15
C LEU A 214 -13.90 -0.27 6.07
N MET A 215 -13.54 1.01 6.20
CA MET A 215 -12.59 1.70 5.33
C MET A 215 -11.65 2.58 6.17
N PRO A 216 -10.34 2.26 6.26
CA PRO A 216 -9.34 3.14 6.84
C PRO A 216 -9.19 4.43 6.01
N ILE A 217 -9.09 5.58 6.68
CA ILE A 217 -8.91 6.87 6.03
C ILE A 217 -7.44 7.09 5.71
N GLU A 218 -7.16 7.30 4.42
CA GLU A 218 -5.82 7.58 3.90
C GLU A 218 -5.60 9.09 3.71
N ASP A 219 -6.53 9.75 2.97
CA ASP A 219 -6.49 11.16 2.70
C ASP A 219 -7.84 11.84 2.89
N ILE A 220 -7.81 13.17 3.08
CA ILE A 220 -9.00 13.98 3.34
C ILE A 220 -8.97 15.23 2.46
N PHE A 221 -10.00 15.38 1.66
CA PHE A 221 -10.16 16.52 0.75
C PHE A 221 -11.40 17.32 1.11
N SER A 222 -11.35 18.62 0.89
CA SER A 222 -12.53 19.48 0.93
C SER A 222 -12.89 19.91 -0.49
N ILE A 223 -14.13 19.64 -0.91
CA ILE A 223 -14.64 20.05 -2.20
C ILE A 223 -15.63 21.19 -1.98
N THR A 224 -15.29 22.38 -2.51
CA THR A 224 -16.12 23.58 -2.38
C THR A 224 -17.56 23.30 -2.85
N GLY A 225 -18.54 23.56 -1.98
CA GLY A 225 -19.97 23.35 -2.25
C GLY A 225 -20.47 21.89 -2.20
N ARG A 226 -19.56 20.92 -1.91
CA ARG A 226 -19.93 19.49 -1.81
C ARG A 226 -19.65 18.88 -0.43
N GLY A 227 -18.64 19.37 0.30
CA GLY A 227 -18.29 18.90 1.63
C GLY A 227 -16.95 18.20 1.69
N THR A 228 -16.78 17.38 2.72
CA THR A 228 -15.55 16.62 2.97
C THR A 228 -15.60 15.26 2.28
N VAL A 229 -14.53 14.94 1.58
CA VAL A 229 -14.30 13.62 0.97
C VAL A 229 -13.14 12.94 1.71
N VAL A 230 -13.37 11.73 2.15
CA VAL A 230 -12.32 10.86 2.71
C VAL A 230 -12.02 9.75 1.70
N THR A 231 -10.75 9.45 1.51
CA THR A 231 -10.32 8.39 0.59
C THR A 231 -9.69 7.25 1.35
N GLY A 232 -9.78 6.05 0.79
CA GLY A 232 -9.17 4.85 1.30
C GLY A 232 -9.59 3.61 0.51
N ARG A 233 -8.94 2.49 0.81
CA ARG A 233 -9.37 1.18 0.34
C ARG A 233 -10.42 0.61 1.29
N ILE A 234 -11.52 0.12 0.76
CA ILE A 234 -12.51 -0.63 1.55
C ILE A 234 -11.88 -1.96 2.01
N GLU A 235 -11.70 -2.13 3.30
CA GLU A 235 -11.11 -3.34 3.91
C GLU A 235 -12.12 -4.49 3.91
N SER A 236 -13.37 -4.19 4.25
CA SER A 236 -14.47 -5.18 4.29
C SER A 236 -15.83 -4.54 4.02
N GLY A 237 -16.79 -5.38 3.65
CA GLY A 237 -18.18 -5.00 3.46
C GLY A 237 -18.47 -4.26 2.17
N THR A 238 -19.65 -3.67 2.14
CA THR A 238 -20.16 -2.85 1.03
C THR A 238 -20.71 -1.54 1.57
N ILE A 239 -20.68 -0.49 0.76
CA ILE A 239 -21.20 0.84 1.11
C ILE A 239 -22.03 1.41 -0.03
N HIS A 240 -23.21 1.96 0.29
CA HIS A 240 -24.10 2.62 -0.65
C HIS A 240 -24.24 4.11 -0.33
N VAL A 241 -24.70 4.85 -1.33
CA VAL A 241 -25.10 6.23 -1.11
C VAL A 241 -26.31 6.25 -0.17
N ASN A 242 -26.28 7.12 0.83
CA ASN A 242 -27.20 7.30 1.96
C ASN A 242 -27.04 6.29 3.10
N ASP A 243 -26.05 5.42 3.07
CA ASP A 243 -25.77 4.57 4.23
C ASP A 243 -25.27 5.41 5.41
N PRO A 244 -25.75 5.12 6.65
CA PRO A 244 -25.20 5.69 7.85
C PRO A 244 -23.86 5.03 8.18
N VAL A 245 -22.88 5.84 8.58
CA VAL A 245 -21.53 5.39 8.98
C VAL A 245 -21.07 6.12 10.21
N GLU A 246 -20.08 5.56 10.88
CA GLU A 246 -19.35 6.18 12.00
C GLU A 246 -17.90 6.43 11.61
N LEU A 247 -17.38 7.57 12.04
CA LEU A 247 -15.94 7.88 12.08
C LEU A 247 -15.41 7.44 13.44
N VAL A 248 -14.49 6.49 13.45
CA VAL A 248 -13.95 5.87 14.66
C VAL A 248 -12.43 6.02 14.69
N GLY A 249 -11.87 6.47 15.81
CA GLY A 249 -10.43 6.66 15.95
C GLY A 249 -10.07 7.44 17.22
N PHE A 250 -9.42 8.58 17.07
CA PHE A 250 -8.76 9.35 18.14
C PHE A 250 -9.66 9.95 19.22
N GLY A 251 -10.98 9.88 19.10
CA GLY A 251 -11.92 10.39 20.07
C GLY A 251 -12.55 9.30 20.92
N ASP A 252 -13.10 9.69 22.07
CA ASP A 252 -13.77 8.79 22.97
C ASP A 252 -15.15 8.34 22.43
N GLU A 253 -15.77 9.16 21.57
CA GLU A 253 -17.09 8.87 20.98
C GLU A 253 -17.03 8.81 19.46
N PRO A 254 -17.53 7.72 18.83
CA PRO A 254 -17.68 7.61 17.39
C PRO A 254 -18.64 8.70 16.86
N ARG A 255 -18.25 9.31 15.73
CA ARG A 255 -19.02 10.38 15.11
C ARG A 255 -19.88 9.83 13.98
N GLN A 256 -21.20 9.94 14.12
CA GLN A 256 -22.14 9.47 13.10
C GLN A 256 -22.26 10.47 11.94
N THR A 257 -22.29 9.95 10.74
CA THR A 257 -22.55 10.70 9.51
C THR A 257 -23.24 9.81 8.46
N VAL A 258 -23.46 10.36 7.28
CA VAL A 258 -24.09 9.66 6.14
C VAL A 258 -23.22 9.85 4.91
N VAL A 259 -23.02 8.78 4.16
CA VAL A 259 -22.34 8.82 2.85
C VAL A 259 -23.28 9.40 1.82
N THR A 260 -22.93 10.54 1.22
CA THR A 260 -23.74 11.21 0.19
C THR A 260 -23.25 10.96 -1.22
N GLY A 261 -22.10 10.31 -1.38
CA GLY A 261 -21.55 9.92 -2.68
C GLY A 261 -20.39 8.96 -2.52
N VAL A 262 -20.29 8.04 -3.45
CA VAL A 262 -19.16 7.09 -3.58
C VAL A 262 -18.53 7.33 -4.94
N GLU A 263 -17.23 7.57 -4.98
CA GLU A 263 -16.50 7.86 -6.22
C GLU A 263 -15.23 7.01 -6.30
N MET A 264 -14.92 6.51 -7.48
CA MET A 264 -13.66 5.84 -7.80
C MET A 264 -13.11 6.44 -9.11
N PHE A 265 -11.85 6.90 -9.10
CA PHE A 265 -11.21 7.55 -10.25
C PHE A 265 -12.07 8.68 -10.89
N ARG A 266 -12.69 9.52 -10.04
CA ARG A 266 -13.59 10.63 -10.41
C ARG A 266 -14.91 10.21 -11.07
N LYS A 267 -15.23 8.92 -11.14
CA LYS A 267 -16.50 8.38 -11.60
C LYS A 267 -17.39 8.03 -10.41
N LEU A 268 -18.69 8.18 -10.58
CA LEU A 268 -19.67 7.82 -9.54
C LEU A 268 -19.84 6.30 -9.49
N LEU A 269 -19.90 5.75 -8.28
CA LEU A 269 -20.32 4.38 -8.05
C LEU A 269 -21.67 4.35 -7.36
N PRO A 270 -22.59 3.45 -7.76
CA PRO A 270 -23.80 3.18 -7.01
C PRO A 270 -23.50 2.55 -5.65
N GLN A 271 -22.44 1.74 -5.59
CA GLN A 271 -21.97 1.05 -4.39
C GLN A 271 -20.46 0.83 -4.46
N GLY A 272 -19.77 0.94 -3.31
CA GLY A 272 -18.39 0.50 -3.12
C GLY A 272 -18.33 -0.86 -2.43
N GLU A 273 -17.34 -1.68 -2.77
CA GLU A 273 -17.15 -3.04 -2.24
C GLU A 273 -15.73 -3.22 -1.68
N ALA A 274 -15.58 -4.21 -0.78
CA ALA A 274 -14.28 -4.60 -0.27
C ALA A 274 -13.25 -4.72 -1.40
N GLY A 275 -12.11 -4.04 -1.24
CA GLY A 275 -11.03 -3.95 -2.22
C GLY A 275 -11.06 -2.73 -3.14
N ASP A 276 -12.16 -1.98 -3.20
CA ASP A 276 -12.19 -0.75 -3.99
C ASP A 276 -11.44 0.39 -3.30
N ASN A 277 -10.69 1.16 -4.07
CA ASN A 277 -10.12 2.45 -3.62
C ASN A 277 -11.12 3.56 -3.94
N VAL A 278 -11.79 4.08 -2.93
CA VAL A 278 -12.89 5.01 -3.11
C VAL A 278 -12.71 6.32 -2.34
N GLY A 279 -13.36 7.36 -2.84
CA GLY A 279 -13.65 8.57 -2.11
C GLY A 279 -15.09 8.57 -1.62
N LEU A 280 -15.30 8.72 -0.33
CA LEU A 280 -16.62 8.84 0.30
C LEU A 280 -16.91 10.29 0.61
N LEU A 281 -17.99 10.83 0.08
CA LEU A 281 -18.47 12.16 0.40
C LEU A 281 -19.34 12.07 1.67
N LEU A 282 -18.94 12.76 2.74
CA LEU A 282 -19.58 12.71 4.05
C LEU A 282 -20.44 13.95 4.31
N ARG A 283 -21.62 13.76 4.90
CA ARG A 283 -22.56 14.83 5.22
C ARG A 283 -22.22 15.51 6.54
N GLY A 284 -22.12 16.85 6.53
CA GLY A 284 -22.01 17.63 7.76
C GLY A 284 -20.73 17.42 8.57
N VAL A 285 -19.67 16.99 7.90
CA VAL A 285 -18.35 16.76 8.51
C VAL A 285 -17.36 17.75 7.89
N ASP A 286 -16.68 18.55 8.71
CA ASP A 286 -15.62 19.43 8.26
C ASP A 286 -14.29 18.68 8.15
N LYS A 287 -13.43 19.09 7.18
CA LYS A 287 -12.09 18.51 6.99
C LYS A 287 -11.24 18.51 8.29
N LYS A 288 -11.34 19.56 9.11
CA LYS A 288 -10.60 19.70 10.38
C LYS A 288 -11.01 18.68 11.44
N ASP A 289 -12.20 18.10 11.28
CA ASP A 289 -12.79 17.18 12.26
C ASP A 289 -12.50 15.71 11.93
N VAL A 290 -11.85 15.42 10.81
CA VAL A 290 -11.45 14.09 10.38
C VAL A 290 -9.94 14.02 10.29
N LYS A 291 -9.36 12.90 10.69
CA LYS A 291 -7.91 12.70 10.65
C LYS A 291 -7.58 11.42 9.89
N ARG A 292 -6.43 11.44 9.20
CA ARG A 292 -5.81 10.22 8.70
C ARG A 292 -5.56 9.25 9.85
N GLY A 293 -5.88 7.98 9.67
CA GLY A 293 -5.77 6.96 10.70
C GLY A 293 -7.08 6.63 11.41
N GLU A 294 -8.12 7.48 11.29
CA GLU A 294 -9.48 7.09 11.63
C GLU A 294 -10.01 6.09 10.59
N VAL A 295 -11.09 5.40 10.93
CA VAL A 295 -11.81 4.52 10.01
C VAL A 295 -13.23 5.00 9.81
N VAL A 296 -13.76 4.81 8.60
CA VAL A 296 -15.19 4.88 8.33
C VAL A 296 -15.74 3.47 8.46
N ALA A 297 -16.70 3.27 9.34
CA ALA A 297 -17.22 1.94 9.65
C ALA A 297 -18.76 1.94 9.70
N LYS A 298 -19.35 0.75 9.56
CA LYS A 298 -20.75 0.54 9.87
C LYS A 298 -20.99 0.90 11.34
N PRO A 299 -22.11 1.56 11.69
CA PRO A 299 -22.37 1.95 13.07
C PRO A 299 -22.26 0.79 14.05
N LYS A 300 -21.48 0.99 15.12
CA LYS A 300 -21.26 0.02 16.20
C LYS A 300 -20.54 -1.27 15.81
N SER A 301 -19.87 -1.32 14.66
CA SER A 301 -19.13 -2.52 14.21
C SER A 301 -17.69 -2.59 14.72
N ILE A 302 -17.11 -1.46 15.09
CA ILE A 302 -15.74 -1.36 15.63
C ILE A 302 -15.66 -0.28 16.69
N THR A 303 -14.77 -0.45 17.65
CA THR A 303 -14.52 0.49 18.75
C THR A 303 -13.05 0.90 18.82
N PRO A 304 -12.74 2.11 19.28
CA PRO A 304 -11.37 2.53 19.53
C PRO A 304 -10.86 1.94 20.84
N HIS A 305 -9.59 1.53 20.85
CA HIS A 305 -8.95 0.88 22.00
C HIS A 305 -7.54 1.41 22.22
N THR A 306 -7.07 1.41 23.46
CA THR A 306 -5.72 1.83 23.85
C THR A 306 -4.85 0.66 24.28
N GLU A 307 -5.43 -0.46 24.72
CA GLU A 307 -4.66 -1.58 25.28
C GLU A 307 -5.06 -2.91 24.62
N PHE A 308 -4.04 -3.68 24.20
CA PHE A 308 -4.23 -4.96 23.55
C PHE A 308 -3.06 -5.91 23.80
N LYS A 309 -3.33 -7.22 23.69
CA LYS A 309 -2.31 -8.26 23.61
C LYS A 309 -1.99 -8.59 22.18
N ALA A 310 -0.73 -8.84 21.90
CA ALA A 310 -0.26 -9.18 20.56
C ALA A 310 0.83 -10.24 20.59
N GLN A 311 0.85 -11.07 19.56
CA GLN A 311 2.01 -11.90 19.22
C GLN A 311 2.89 -11.07 18.30
N ILE A 312 4.18 -10.92 18.63
CA ILE A 312 5.13 -10.19 17.81
C ILE A 312 6.35 -11.04 17.45
N TYR A 313 6.92 -10.76 16.29
CA TYR A 313 8.25 -11.22 15.89
C TYR A 313 9.20 -10.03 15.84
N VAL A 314 10.33 -10.13 16.49
CA VAL A 314 11.36 -9.09 16.52
C VAL A 314 12.40 -9.39 15.44
N LEU A 315 12.54 -8.49 14.47
CA LEU A 315 13.43 -8.67 13.32
C LEU A 315 14.89 -8.71 13.75
N LYS A 316 15.65 -9.65 13.18
CA LYS A 316 17.10 -9.76 13.35
C LYS A 316 17.82 -8.64 12.59
N LYS A 317 19.10 -8.43 12.92
CA LYS A 317 19.98 -7.48 12.22
C LYS A 317 20.06 -7.78 10.72
N GLU A 318 20.19 -9.05 10.37
CA GLU A 318 20.29 -9.54 8.99
C GLU A 318 19.00 -9.25 8.17
N GLU A 319 17.86 -9.17 8.87
CA GLU A 319 16.55 -8.82 8.32
C GLU A 319 16.31 -7.31 8.26
N GLY A 320 17.33 -6.49 8.58
CA GLY A 320 17.21 -5.02 8.66
C GLY A 320 16.70 -4.50 10.01
N GLY A 321 16.47 -5.38 10.97
CA GLY A 321 15.93 -5.07 12.30
C GLY A 321 16.97 -4.61 13.32
N ARG A 322 16.72 -4.95 14.59
CA ARG A 322 17.58 -4.59 15.73
C ARG A 322 18.79 -5.50 15.85
N HIS A 323 19.83 -4.99 16.51
CA HIS A 323 21.00 -5.77 16.94
C HIS A 323 21.11 -5.87 18.47
N THR A 324 20.23 -5.16 19.20
CA THR A 324 20.18 -5.15 20.67
C THR A 324 18.81 -5.60 21.15
N PRO A 325 18.70 -6.24 22.31
CA PRO A 325 17.42 -6.54 22.92
C PRO A 325 16.68 -5.28 23.32
N PHE A 326 15.38 -5.40 23.58
CA PHE A 326 14.61 -4.39 24.28
C PHE A 326 14.06 -4.95 25.59
N HIS A 327 13.82 -4.05 26.53
CA HIS A 327 13.33 -4.35 27.88
C HIS A 327 11.88 -3.92 28.03
N ASN A 328 11.31 -4.25 29.17
CA ASN A 328 9.98 -3.77 29.57
C ASN A 328 9.90 -2.23 29.47
N HIS A 329 8.72 -1.70 29.17
CA HIS A 329 8.46 -0.28 28.93
C HIS A 329 9.14 0.32 27.70
N TYR A 330 9.53 -0.51 26.73
CA TYR A 330 10.00 -0.04 25.44
C TYR A 330 8.90 0.70 24.67
N ARG A 331 9.22 1.86 24.07
CA ARG A 331 8.24 2.77 23.45
C ARG A 331 8.53 3.03 21.97
N PRO A 332 8.25 2.08 21.09
CA PRO A 332 8.37 2.26 19.64
C PRO A 332 7.13 2.92 19.02
N GLN A 333 7.17 3.11 17.70
CA GLN A 333 6.00 3.45 16.90
C GLN A 333 5.33 2.18 16.37
N PHE A 334 4.01 2.15 16.45
CA PHE A 334 3.15 1.12 15.88
C PHE A 334 2.49 1.66 14.62
N PHE A 335 2.68 0.98 13.51
CA PHE A 335 2.02 1.28 12.23
C PHE A 335 0.82 0.35 12.10
N ILE A 336 -0.36 0.91 12.26
CA ILE A 336 -1.64 0.19 12.27
C ILE A 336 -2.51 0.79 11.15
N ARG A 337 -2.82 0.03 10.10
CA ARG A 337 -3.52 0.53 8.89
C ARG A 337 -2.81 1.79 8.33
N THR A 338 -3.51 2.93 8.33
CA THR A 338 -3.00 4.21 7.83
C THR A 338 -2.41 5.11 8.91
N LEU A 339 -2.33 4.62 10.16
CA LEU A 339 -1.89 5.36 11.36
C LEU A 339 -0.51 4.91 11.83
N ASP A 340 0.28 5.85 12.32
CA ASP A 340 1.42 5.61 13.19
C ASP A 340 1.13 6.20 14.59
N VAL A 341 1.32 5.38 15.60
CA VAL A 341 1.05 5.75 16.99
C VAL A 341 2.15 5.20 17.91
N THR A 342 2.58 6.00 18.88
CA THR A 342 3.50 5.52 19.90
C THR A 342 2.76 4.64 20.90
N GLY A 343 3.37 3.52 21.26
CA GLY A 343 2.85 2.63 22.30
C GLY A 343 3.96 2.12 23.20
N GLU A 344 3.59 1.76 24.41
CA GLU A 344 4.48 1.17 25.41
C GLU A 344 4.28 -0.36 25.40
N ILE A 345 5.38 -1.11 25.33
CA ILE A 345 5.37 -2.57 25.37
C ILE A 345 5.58 -3.02 26.83
N MET A 346 4.67 -3.85 27.31
CA MET A 346 4.78 -4.56 28.57
C MET A 346 5.05 -6.03 28.30
N LEU A 347 6.13 -6.54 28.87
CA LEU A 347 6.54 -7.94 28.72
C LEU A 347 5.80 -8.83 29.73
N PRO A 348 5.60 -10.13 29.41
CA PRO A 348 5.01 -11.09 30.32
C PRO A 348 5.85 -11.24 31.60
N GLU A 349 5.21 -11.69 32.67
CA GLU A 349 5.87 -11.95 33.95
C GLU A 349 7.01 -12.97 33.77
N GLY A 350 8.19 -12.64 34.30
CA GLY A 350 9.41 -13.48 34.17
C GLY A 350 10.23 -13.25 32.89
N VAL A 351 9.80 -12.40 31.96
CA VAL A 351 10.56 -12.02 30.78
C VAL A 351 11.24 -10.67 31.02
N GLU A 352 12.56 -10.64 31.17
CA GLU A 352 13.30 -9.40 31.42
C GLU A 352 13.62 -8.63 30.14
N MET A 353 13.84 -9.35 29.04
CA MET A 353 14.19 -8.76 27.74
C MET A 353 13.72 -9.66 26.59
N VAL A 354 13.61 -9.07 25.40
CA VAL A 354 13.30 -9.75 24.14
C VAL A 354 14.46 -9.53 23.17
N MET A 355 14.96 -10.63 22.60
CA MET A 355 16.08 -10.60 21.65
C MET A 355 15.59 -10.46 20.21
N PRO A 356 16.43 -9.89 19.31
CA PRO A 356 16.19 -10.01 17.88
C PRO A 356 16.07 -11.47 17.43
N GLY A 357 14.99 -11.80 16.73
CA GLY A 357 14.65 -13.16 16.32
C GLY A 357 13.64 -13.87 17.22
N ASP A 358 13.29 -13.27 18.35
CA ASP A 358 12.29 -13.85 19.24
C ASP A 358 10.86 -13.64 18.71
N ASN A 359 10.03 -14.61 19.05
CA ASN A 359 8.58 -14.55 18.86
C ASN A 359 7.93 -14.59 20.25
N VAL A 360 7.25 -13.50 20.63
CA VAL A 360 6.78 -13.29 22.01
C VAL A 360 5.40 -12.67 22.05
N GLU A 361 4.59 -13.09 23.03
CA GLU A 361 3.35 -12.42 23.40
C GLU A 361 3.67 -11.19 24.26
N ILE A 362 3.11 -10.04 23.90
CA ILE A 362 3.27 -8.78 24.64
C ILE A 362 1.91 -8.13 24.91
N THR A 363 1.88 -7.23 25.90
CA THR A 363 0.79 -6.28 26.06
C THR A 363 1.28 -4.91 25.57
N VAL A 364 0.46 -4.22 24.80
CA VAL A 364 0.76 -2.89 24.25
C VAL A 364 -0.23 -1.89 24.80
N LYS A 365 0.26 -0.75 25.26
CA LYS A 365 -0.55 0.41 25.63
C LYS A 365 -0.22 1.60 24.73
N LEU A 366 -1.17 1.96 23.88
CA LEU A 366 -1.05 3.08 22.94
C LEU A 366 -1.30 4.40 23.66
N ILE A 367 -0.65 5.47 23.19
CA ILE A 367 -0.87 6.84 23.72
C ILE A 367 -2.19 7.44 23.23
N THR A 368 -2.81 6.86 22.19
CA THR A 368 -4.03 7.36 21.56
C THR A 368 -4.91 6.17 21.21
N PRO A 369 -6.24 6.26 21.39
CA PRO A 369 -7.16 5.20 20.98
C PRO A 369 -7.10 4.95 19.47
N VAL A 370 -7.17 3.70 19.07
CA VAL A 370 -7.15 3.26 17.68
C VAL A 370 -8.25 2.25 17.44
N ALA A 371 -9.00 2.41 16.34
CA ALA A 371 -9.99 1.42 15.92
C ALA A 371 -9.30 0.10 15.59
N MET A 372 -9.57 -0.97 16.34
CA MET A 372 -8.92 -2.25 16.15
C MET A 372 -9.83 -3.44 16.45
N ASN A 373 -9.50 -4.56 15.84
CA ASN A 373 -10.11 -5.86 16.07
C ASN A 373 -9.02 -6.91 16.31
N GLU A 374 -9.39 -8.03 16.88
CA GLU A 374 -8.53 -9.22 16.95
C GLU A 374 -8.16 -9.67 15.52
N GLY A 375 -6.93 -10.13 15.33
CA GLY A 375 -6.39 -10.51 14.04
C GLY A 375 -5.73 -9.36 13.25
N LEU A 376 -5.88 -8.11 13.71
CA LEU A 376 -5.28 -6.94 13.06
C LEU A 376 -3.75 -7.01 13.11
N GLN A 377 -3.11 -6.85 11.96
CA GLN A 377 -1.65 -6.83 11.85
C GLN A 377 -1.10 -5.42 11.97
N PHE A 378 0.14 -5.32 12.45
CA PHE A 378 0.85 -4.06 12.61
C PHE A 378 2.36 -4.26 12.47
N ALA A 379 3.05 -3.17 12.10
CA ALA A 379 4.50 -3.10 12.13
C ALA A 379 4.99 -2.28 13.33
N ILE A 380 6.16 -2.63 13.86
CA ILE A 380 6.84 -1.90 14.94
C ILE A 380 8.06 -1.22 14.34
N ARG A 381 8.19 0.08 14.55
CA ARG A 381 9.28 0.90 14.00
C ARG A 381 10.01 1.70 15.07
N GLU A 382 11.32 1.87 14.88
CA GLU A 382 12.18 2.69 15.71
C GLU A 382 13.25 3.38 14.84
N GLY A 383 13.44 4.67 15.01
CA GLY A 383 14.49 5.42 14.32
C GLY A 383 14.45 5.30 12.80
N GLY A 384 13.26 5.24 12.20
CA GLY A 384 13.08 5.10 10.76
C GLY A 384 13.21 3.67 10.22
N ARG A 385 13.43 2.67 11.07
CA ARG A 385 13.57 1.25 10.69
C ARG A 385 12.42 0.41 11.22
N THR A 386 12.02 -0.60 10.48
CA THR A 386 11.13 -1.63 11.00
C THR A 386 11.92 -2.60 11.86
N VAL A 387 11.48 -2.76 13.10
CA VAL A 387 12.17 -3.60 14.10
C VAL A 387 11.36 -4.82 14.52
N GLY A 388 10.11 -4.90 14.11
CA GLY A 388 9.26 -6.05 14.36
C GLY A 388 7.91 -5.93 13.64
N ALA A 389 7.17 -7.02 13.67
CA ALA A 389 5.80 -7.10 13.21
C ALA A 389 4.98 -7.96 14.16
N GLY A 390 3.68 -7.73 14.22
CA GLY A 390 2.81 -8.47 15.10
C GLY A 390 1.36 -8.49 14.66
N GLN A 391 0.60 -9.27 15.39
CA GLN A 391 -0.84 -9.41 15.22
C GLN A 391 -1.55 -9.28 16.57
N VAL A 392 -2.64 -8.53 16.60
CA VAL A 392 -3.51 -8.41 17.77
C VAL A 392 -4.16 -9.75 18.07
N ILE A 393 -3.91 -10.28 19.27
CA ILE A 393 -4.52 -11.54 19.73
C ILE A 393 -5.81 -11.24 20.47
N LYS A 394 -5.78 -10.20 21.32
CA LYS A 394 -6.89 -9.83 22.19
C LYS A 394 -6.90 -8.33 22.44
N VAL A 395 -8.04 -7.71 22.30
CA VAL A 395 -8.30 -6.34 22.72
C VAL A 395 -8.67 -6.32 24.21
N ILE A 396 -8.11 -5.36 24.97
CA ILE A 396 -8.30 -5.28 26.44
C ILE A 396 -9.13 -4.04 26.78
N GLU A 397 -8.70 -2.83 26.36
CA GLU A 397 -9.35 -1.54 26.64
C GLU A 397 -9.21 -0.55 25.49
#